data_656e93a7f992294ab81959add495f43b
#
_entry.id   656e93a7f992294ab81959add495f43b
#
_cell.length_a   1.000
_cell.length_b   1.000
_cell.length_c   1.000
_cell.angle_alpha   90.00
_cell.angle_beta   90.00
_cell.angle_gamma   90.00
#
_symmetry.space_group_name_H-M   'P 1'
#
loop_
_entity.id
_entity.type
_entity.pdbx_description
1 polymer ?
#
loop_
_entity_poly.entity_id
_entity_poly.type
_entity_poly.pdbx_seq_one_letter_code
_entity_poly.pdbx_strand_id
1 'polypeptide(L)'
;ASDVYKRQMKRVLGCIRRADERYNMIREGDKICVGVSGGKDSLLLLYGLKLYQRFCYRHFDVCGVMLDLGLTNQDLAPVEEFARSIDVPFDIIKTDIGDVVFNIRKESHPCALCAKLRRGALNDAAKERGCNLVALGHNRDDVIETFFMSLLYESRLNTFGPVTYLGRKDVTVIRPMVFLPEKQALSIATRLELPIRKPNCPAAGHTKREEMKQVMRFFTGLIPDAEERIMNAIADTEKYGMWDNLRLPPRDVL
;
A
#
# COMPACT_ATOMS: atom_id res chain seq x y z
N ALA A 1 20.43 20.50 4.72
CA ALA A 1 19.73 19.28 4.24
C ALA A 1 18.47 18.99 5.06
N SER A 2 18.49 19.07 6.39
CA SER A 2 17.36 18.62 7.24
C SER A 2 16.03 19.38 7.02
N ASP A 3 16.06 20.69 6.75
CA ASP A 3 14.82 21.51 6.63
C ASP A 3 14.14 21.37 5.28
N VAL A 4 14.88 21.16 4.21
CA VAL A 4 14.33 20.87 2.86
C VAL A 4 13.61 19.52 2.88
N TYR A 5 14.21 18.50 3.49
CA TYR A 5 13.60 17.17 3.63
C TYR A 5 12.31 17.22 4.47
N LYS A 6 12.30 17.95 5.57
CA LYS A 6 11.11 18.13 6.41
C LYS A 6 9.96 18.81 5.66
N ARG A 7 10.26 19.82 4.84
CA ARG A 7 9.25 20.56 4.05
C ARG A 7 8.62 19.66 2.97
N GLN A 8 9.41 18.80 2.34
CA GLN A 8 8.93 17.85 1.32
C GLN A 8 8.03 16.77 1.94
N MET A 9 8.40 16.27 3.14
CA MET A 9 7.63 15.25 3.83
C MET A 9 6.33 15.75 4.46
N LYS A 10 6.10 17.07 4.59
CA LYS A 10 4.85 17.62 5.17
C LYS A 10 3.59 17.02 4.56
N ARG A 11 3.57 16.82 3.24
CA ARG A 11 2.42 16.28 2.52
C ARG A 11 2.19 14.80 2.85
N VAL A 12 3.27 14.03 2.86
CA VAL A 12 3.22 12.60 3.22
C VAL A 12 2.75 12.44 4.67
N LEU A 13 3.34 13.19 5.60
CA LEU A 13 2.96 13.18 7.01
C LEU A 13 1.51 13.62 7.22
N GLY A 14 1.04 14.62 6.47
CA GLY A 14 -0.35 15.06 6.50
C GLY A 14 -1.32 13.96 6.03
N CYS A 15 -0.96 13.20 4.97
CA CYS A 15 -1.75 12.06 4.51
C CYS A 15 -1.75 10.91 5.51
N ILE A 16 -0.58 10.57 6.07
CA ILE A 16 -0.45 9.53 7.11
C ILE A 16 -1.30 9.89 8.32
N ARG A 17 -1.17 11.12 8.84
CA ARG A 17 -1.96 11.60 9.98
C ARG A 17 -3.45 11.54 9.70
N ARG A 18 -3.90 12.05 8.54
CA ARG A 18 -5.32 12.02 8.15
C ARG A 18 -5.86 10.60 8.10
N ALA A 19 -5.08 9.65 7.57
CA ALA A 19 -5.49 8.25 7.49
C ALA A 19 -5.53 7.60 8.88
N ASP A 20 -4.51 7.84 9.69
CA ASP A 20 -4.40 7.34 11.06
C ASP A 20 -5.56 7.85 11.94
N GLU A 21 -5.81 9.17 11.96
CA GLU A 21 -6.89 9.79 12.73
C GLU A 21 -8.28 9.32 12.26
N ARG A 22 -8.49 9.21 10.94
CA ARG A 22 -9.79 8.80 10.38
C ARG A 22 -10.15 7.35 10.64
N TYR A 23 -9.15 6.47 10.59
CA TYR A 23 -9.36 5.01 10.66
C TYR A 23 -8.77 4.36 11.91
N ASN A 24 -8.27 5.17 12.84
CA ASN A 24 -7.65 4.71 14.10
C ASN A 24 -6.64 3.57 13.87
N MET A 25 -5.67 3.84 12.95
CA MET A 25 -4.75 2.82 12.45
C MET A 25 -3.70 2.41 13.47
N ILE A 26 -3.17 3.39 14.22
CA ILE A 26 -2.03 3.22 15.14
C ILE A 26 -2.49 3.49 16.56
N ARG A 27 -2.15 2.59 17.49
CA ARG A 27 -2.48 2.71 18.92
C ARG A 27 -1.19 2.82 19.73
N GLU A 28 -1.34 3.20 20.98
CA GLU A 28 -0.21 3.21 21.94
C GLU A 28 0.39 1.80 22.07
N GLY A 29 1.71 1.71 21.95
CA GLY A 29 2.47 0.47 22.07
C GLY A 29 2.47 -0.43 20.84
N ASP A 30 1.89 0.00 19.70
CA ASP A 30 1.91 -0.78 18.46
C ASP A 30 3.31 -0.98 17.91
N LYS A 31 3.54 -2.14 17.27
CA LYS A 31 4.76 -2.46 16.52
C LYS A 31 4.43 -2.67 15.06
N ILE A 32 4.97 -1.82 14.21
CA ILE A 32 4.65 -1.76 12.78
C ILE A 32 5.77 -2.36 11.96
N CYS A 33 5.46 -3.41 11.20
CA CYS A 33 6.33 -3.95 10.16
C CYS A 33 5.96 -3.31 8.82
N VAL A 34 6.86 -2.54 8.22
CA VAL A 34 6.67 -1.98 6.88
C VAL A 34 7.14 -2.97 5.84
N GLY A 35 6.23 -3.38 4.94
CA GLY A 35 6.59 -4.19 3.77
C GLY A 35 7.29 -3.34 2.70
N VAL A 36 8.59 -3.50 2.57
CA VAL A 36 9.43 -2.74 1.62
C VAL A 36 9.64 -3.57 0.35
N SER A 37 9.16 -3.05 -0.78
CA SER A 37 9.36 -3.68 -2.10
C SER A 37 10.55 -3.10 -2.88
N GLY A 38 11.19 -2.07 -2.36
CA GLY A 38 12.18 -1.26 -3.07
C GLY A 38 11.57 -0.23 -4.04
N GLY A 39 10.25 -0.22 -4.22
CA GLY A 39 9.56 0.81 -4.98
C GLY A 39 9.38 2.12 -4.20
N LYS A 40 9.16 3.21 -4.92
CA LYS A 40 9.01 4.56 -4.38
C LYS A 40 8.06 4.67 -3.18
N ASP A 41 6.91 4.01 -3.28
CA ASP A 41 5.85 4.14 -2.28
C ASP A 41 6.22 3.43 -0.96
N SER A 42 6.83 2.24 -1.04
CA SER A 42 7.24 1.49 0.15
C SER A 42 8.40 2.16 0.91
N LEU A 43 9.36 2.74 0.18
CA LEU A 43 10.45 3.51 0.77
C LEU A 43 9.95 4.81 1.39
N LEU A 44 9.03 5.49 0.70
CA LEU A 44 8.41 6.72 1.20
C LEU A 44 7.57 6.45 2.44
N LEU A 45 6.85 5.31 2.49
CA LEU A 45 6.10 4.89 3.68
C LEU A 45 7.03 4.62 4.86
N LEU A 46 8.13 3.88 4.64
CA LEU A 46 9.10 3.58 5.69
C LEU A 46 9.63 4.87 6.34
N TYR A 47 10.06 5.80 5.49
CA TYR A 47 10.55 7.10 5.96
C TYR A 47 9.44 7.95 6.60
N GLY A 48 8.25 7.93 6.02
CA GLY A 48 7.10 8.66 6.53
C GLY A 48 6.68 8.21 7.93
N LEU A 49 6.60 6.89 8.17
CA LEU A 49 6.26 6.35 9.49
C LEU A 49 7.36 6.62 10.53
N LYS A 50 8.65 6.50 10.14
CA LYS A 50 9.76 6.87 11.03
C LYS A 50 9.72 8.35 11.44
N LEU A 51 9.40 9.24 10.51
CA LEU A 51 9.21 10.64 10.83
C LEU A 51 7.95 10.89 11.66
N TYR A 52 6.88 10.15 11.38
CA TYR A 52 5.60 10.29 12.09
C TYR A 52 5.72 9.96 13.57
N GLN A 53 6.57 9.01 13.95
CA GLN A 53 6.90 8.71 15.36
C GLN A 53 7.28 9.97 16.16
N ARG A 54 7.93 10.97 15.53
CA ARG A 54 8.41 12.19 16.19
C ARG A 54 7.30 13.21 16.48
N PHE A 55 6.17 13.09 15.82
CA PHE A 55 5.07 14.04 15.88
C PHE A 55 3.77 13.43 16.38
N CYS A 56 3.68 12.11 16.38
CA CYS A 56 2.54 11.38 16.94
C CYS A 56 2.59 11.46 18.47
N TYR A 57 1.43 11.68 19.08
CA TYR A 57 1.32 11.66 20.55
C TYR A 57 1.34 10.24 21.13
N ARG A 58 1.18 9.22 20.27
CA ARG A 58 1.26 7.80 20.63
C ARG A 58 2.66 7.27 20.35
N HIS A 59 3.15 6.41 21.23
CA HIS A 59 4.41 5.71 21.04
C HIS A 59 4.15 4.41 20.29
N PHE A 60 4.93 4.15 19.26
CA PHE A 60 4.89 2.92 18.47
C PHE A 60 6.27 2.65 17.87
N ASP A 61 6.56 1.38 17.60
CA ASP A 61 7.80 0.96 16.97
C ASP A 61 7.61 0.75 15.46
N VAL A 62 8.68 0.98 14.70
CA VAL A 62 8.71 0.76 13.23
C VAL A 62 9.93 -0.08 12.87
N CYS A 63 9.71 -1.16 12.13
CA CYS A 63 10.77 -1.89 11.43
C CYS A 63 10.40 -2.06 9.95
N GLY A 64 11.38 -2.37 9.10
CA GLY A 64 11.18 -2.67 7.70
C GLY A 64 11.54 -4.11 7.38
N VAL A 65 10.75 -4.75 6.50
CA VAL A 65 11.05 -6.07 5.96
C VAL A 65 10.95 -6.03 4.44
N MET A 66 11.99 -6.50 3.77
CA MET A 66 12.03 -6.72 2.34
C MET A 66 12.10 -8.20 2.03
N LEU A 67 11.23 -8.67 1.14
CA LEU A 67 11.30 -10.04 0.64
C LEU A 67 12.13 -10.06 -0.64
N ASP A 68 13.27 -10.75 -0.62
CA ASP A 68 13.99 -11.11 -1.82
C ASP A 68 13.30 -12.32 -2.46
N LEU A 69 12.78 -12.13 -3.66
CA LEU A 69 11.99 -13.15 -4.36
C LEU A 69 12.86 -14.14 -5.13
N GLY A 70 14.19 -13.97 -5.13
CA GLY A 70 15.10 -14.82 -5.88
C GLY A 70 14.99 -14.70 -7.41
N LEU A 71 14.37 -13.63 -7.92
CA LEU A 71 14.16 -13.44 -9.36
C LEU A 71 15.41 -12.96 -10.10
N THR A 72 16.33 -12.29 -9.41
CA THR A 72 17.57 -11.75 -9.98
C THR A 72 18.58 -11.46 -8.87
N ASN A 73 19.88 -11.49 -9.22
CA ASN A 73 20.96 -11.02 -8.34
C ASN A 73 20.94 -9.48 -8.29
N GLN A 74 19.97 -8.92 -7.60
CA GLN A 74 19.90 -7.47 -7.42
C GLN A 74 20.72 -7.07 -6.19
N ASP A 75 21.47 -5.98 -6.33
CA ASP A 75 22.09 -5.33 -5.18
C ASP A 75 21.01 -4.68 -4.30
N LEU A 76 20.80 -5.21 -3.10
CA LEU A 76 19.83 -4.70 -2.12
C LEU A 76 20.47 -3.73 -1.10
N ALA A 77 21.80 -3.61 -1.11
CA ALA A 77 22.55 -2.78 -0.17
C ALA A 77 22.07 -1.32 -0.12
N PRO A 78 21.73 -0.63 -1.23
CA PRO A 78 21.25 0.76 -1.14
C PRO A 78 19.96 0.93 -0.33
N VAL A 79 19.07 -0.08 -0.35
CA VAL A 79 17.83 -0.04 0.46
C VAL A 79 18.14 -0.25 1.94
N GLU A 80 19.05 -1.17 2.24
CA GLU A 80 19.50 -1.42 3.61
C GLU A 80 20.25 -0.22 4.20
N GLU A 81 21.14 0.40 3.42
CA GLU A 81 21.83 1.63 3.81
C GLU A 81 20.86 2.79 4.06
N PHE A 82 19.84 2.92 3.21
CA PHE A 82 18.79 3.91 3.43
C PHE A 82 18.06 3.67 4.76
N ALA A 83 17.61 2.44 5.03
CA ALA A 83 16.93 2.11 6.27
C ALA A 83 17.83 2.41 7.49
N ARG A 84 19.12 2.08 7.42
CA ARG A 84 20.12 2.40 8.44
C ARG A 84 20.29 3.91 8.61
N SER A 85 20.33 4.67 7.52
CA SER A 85 20.51 6.13 7.54
C SER A 85 19.36 6.88 8.24
N ILE A 86 18.17 6.28 8.26
CA ILE A 86 16.98 6.80 8.93
C ILE A 86 16.73 6.15 10.29
N ASP A 87 17.65 5.32 10.77
CA ASP A 87 17.58 4.63 12.07
C ASP A 87 16.31 3.75 12.18
N VAL A 88 16.07 2.88 11.19
CA VAL A 88 14.99 1.89 11.18
C VAL A 88 15.59 0.50 11.13
N PRO A 89 15.28 -0.41 12.08
CA PRO A 89 15.62 -1.83 11.98
C PRO A 89 15.06 -2.42 10.68
N PHE A 90 15.93 -3.10 9.92
CA PHE A 90 15.58 -3.56 8.58
C PHE A 90 16.16 -4.94 8.30
N ASP A 91 15.32 -5.83 7.75
CA ASP A 91 15.72 -7.17 7.37
C ASP A 91 15.37 -7.48 5.92
N ILE A 92 16.27 -8.19 5.25
CA ILE A 92 16.04 -8.78 3.94
C ILE A 92 15.86 -10.28 4.10
N ILE A 93 14.67 -10.79 3.75
CA ILE A 93 14.33 -12.20 3.87
C ILE A 93 14.40 -12.84 2.47
N LYS A 94 15.32 -13.76 2.30
CA LYS A 94 15.41 -14.57 1.08
C LYS A 94 14.25 -15.55 1.01
N THR A 95 13.60 -15.62 -0.15
CA THR A 95 12.49 -16.54 -0.41
C THR A 95 12.67 -17.22 -1.77
N ASP A 96 12.01 -18.33 -1.95
CA ASP A 96 11.91 -19.07 -3.21
C ASP A 96 10.65 -18.70 -4.02
N ILE A 97 9.95 -17.63 -3.64
CA ILE A 97 8.67 -17.22 -4.25
C ILE A 97 8.79 -17.06 -5.76
N GLY A 98 9.89 -16.48 -6.25
CA GLY A 98 10.10 -16.32 -7.68
C GLY A 98 10.18 -17.67 -8.40
N ASP A 99 10.95 -18.60 -7.87
CA ASP A 99 11.08 -19.94 -8.43
C ASP A 99 9.75 -20.71 -8.40
N VAL A 100 9.06 -20.68 -7.27
CA VAL A 100 7.73 -21.30 -7.10
C VAL A 100 6.73 -20.77 -8.13
N VAL A 101 6.68 -19.46 -8.33
CA VAL A 101 5.68 -18.83 -9.22
C VAL A 101 5.98 -19.06 -10.69
N PHE A 102 7.25 -18.90 -11.11
CA PHE A 102 7.60 -18.85 -12.52
C PHE A 102 8.15 -20.19 -13.06
N ASN A 103 8.81 -20.98 -12.25
CA ASN A 103 9.45 -22.22 -12.69
C ASN A 103 8.66 -23.47 -12.28
N ILE A 104 8.13 -23.52 -11.06
CA ILE A 104 7.42 -24.70 -10.54
C ILE A 104 5.96 -24.70 -10.95
N ARG A 105 5.21 -23.64 -10.57
CA ARG A 105 3.74 -23.61 -10.78
C ARG A 105 3.35 -23.21 -12.19
N LYS A 106 4.09 -22.33 -12.85
CA LYS A 106 3.87 -21.86 -14.24
C LYS A 106 2.41 -21.46 -14.53
N GLU A 107 1.79 -20.78 -13.57
CA GLU A 107 0.38 -20.41 -13.71
C GLU A 107 0.16 -19.34 -14.77
N SER A 108 -0.99 -19.37 -15.42
CA SER A 108 -1.39 -18.36 -16.43
C SER A 108 -1.48 -16.94 -15.85
N HIS A 109 -1.77 -16.85 -14.55
CA HIS A 109 -1.87 -15.58 -13.80
C HIS A 109 -0.86 -15.53 -12.63
N PRO A 110 0.45 -15.43 -12.91
CA PRO A 110 1.50 -15.53 -11.88
C PRO A 110 1.40 -14.43 -10.84
N CYS A 111 0.87 -13.24 -11.18
CA CYS A 111 0.74 -12.12 -10.27
C CYS A 111 -0.15 -12.40 -9.06
N ALA A 112 -1.25 -13.15 -9.24
CA ALA A 112 -2.16 -13.48 -8.15
C ALA A 112 -1.50 -14.41 -7.12
N LEU A 113 -0.81 -15.47 -7.58
CA LEU A 113 -0.07 -16.38 -6.72
C LEU A 113 1.10 -15.66 -6.03
N CYS A 114 1.88 -14.88 -6.77
CA CYS A 114 2.98 -14.10 -6.22
C CYS A 114 2.50 -13.17 -5.09
N ALA A 115 1.42 -12.42 -5.32
CA ALA A 115 0.86 -11.53 -4.32
C ALA A 115 0.36 -12.28 -3.07
N LYS A 116 -0.20 -13.48 -3.24
CA LYS A 116 -0.63 -14.34 -2.13
C LYS A 116 0.55 -14.82 -1.29
N LEU A 117 1.59 -15.35 -1.93
CA LEU A 117 2.79 -15.86 -1.25
C LEU A 117 3.55 -14.73 -0.53
N ARG A 118 3.75 -13.59 -1.21
CA ARG A 118 4.40 -12.42 -0.61
C ARG A 118 3.66 -11.90 0.62
N ARG A 119 2.32 -11.83 0.57
CA ARG A 119 1.52 -11.43 1.74
C ARG A 119 1.68 -12.43 2.89
N GLY A 120 1.68 -13.73 2.60
CA GLY A 120 1.92 -14.76 3.59
C GLY A 120 3.26 -14.58 4.28
N ALA A 121 4.34 -14.58 3.51
CA ALA A 121 5.70 -14.43 4.01
C ALA A 121 5.93 -13.13 4.80
N LEU A 122 5.38 -12.00 4.33
CA LEU A 122 5.49 -10.73 5.04
C LEU A 122 4.75 -10.74 6.39
N ASN A 123 3.55 -11.32 6.45
CA ASN A 123 2.79 -11.42 7.70
C ASN A 123 3.49 -12.35 8.71
N ASP A 124 4.07 -13.45 8.24
CA ASP A 124 4.84 -14.37 9.09
C ASP A 124 6.09 -13.68 9.64
N ALA A 125 6.81 -12.99 8.79
CA ALA A 125 7.98 -12.19 9.18
C ALA A 125 7.65 -11.08 10.20
N ALA A 126 6.48 -10.44 10.05
CA ALA A 126 6.02 -9.44 11.01
C ALA A 126 5.72 -10.07 12.38
N LYS A 127 5.04 -11.22 12.41
CA LYS A 127 4.76 -11.96 13.65
C LYS A 127 6.03 -12.40 14.37
N GLU A 128 6.99 -12.97 13.66
CA GLU A 128 8.29 -13.38 14.23
C GLU A 128 9.03 -12.22 14.92
N ARG A 129 8.78 -10.98 14.48
CA ARG A 129 9.33 -9.76 15.08
C ARG A 129 8.46 -9.14 16.16
N GLY A 130 7.37 -9.82 16.53
CA GLY A 130 6.41 -9.34 17.52
C GLY A 130 5.62 -8.11 17.06
N CYS A 131 5.52 -7.89 15.72
CA CYS A 131 4.70 -6.83 15.16
C CYS A 131 3.23 -7.25 15.08
N ASN A 132 2.34 -6.37 15.51
CA ASN A 132 0.89 -6.54 15.41
C ASN A 132 0.29 -5.81 14.20
N LEU A 133 1.05 -4.88 13.60
CA LEU A 133 0.67 -4.16 12.40
C LEU A 133 1.62 -4.44 11.24
N VAL A 134 1.06 -4.60 10.04
CA VAL A 134 1.80 -4.60 8.77
C VAL A 134 1.38 -3.38 7.96
N ALA A 135 2.31 -2.48 7.65
CA ALA A 135 2.06 -1.30 6.84
C ALA A 135 2.47 -1.53 5.38
N LEU A 136 1.55 -1.21 4.45
CA LEU A 136 1.76 -1.34 3.02
C LEU A 136 1.68 0.03 2.33
N GLY A 137 2.58 0.27 1.37
CA GLY A 137 2.74 1.53 0.64
C GLY A 137 1.70 1.77 -0.45
N HIS A 138 0.45 1.33 -0.28
CA HIS A 138 -0.61 1.65 -1.22
C HIS A 138 -0.98 3.13 -1.13
N ASN A 139 -1.06 3.78 -2.28
CA ASN A 139 -1.40 5.18 -2.43
C ASN A 139 -2.85 5.38 -2.91
N ARG A 140 -3.30 6.62 -3.14
CA ARG A 140 -4.66 6.95 -3.57
C ARG A 140 -5.02 6.31 -4.91
N ASP A 141 -4.09 6.35 -5.84
CA ASP A 141 -4.30 5.85 -7.19
C ASP A 141 -4.45 4.33 -7.18
N ASP A 142 -3.72 3.60 -6.32
CA ASP A 142 -3.91 2.15 -6.11
C ASP A 142 -5.33 1.80 -5.62
N VAL A 143 -5.92 2.64 -4.75
CA VAL A 143 -7.31 2.45 -4.27
C VAL A 143 -8.29 2.57 -5.42
N ILE A 144 -8.15 3.63 -6.22
CA ILE A 144 -9.01 3.93 -7.35
C ILE A 144 -8.87 2.85 -8.45
N GLU A 145 -7.64 2.50 -8.81
CA GLU A 145 -7.36 1.44 -9.80
C GLU A 145 -7.97 0.10 -9.35
N THR A 146 -7.83 -0.26 -8.08
CA THR A 146 -8.41 -1.49 -7.55
C THR A 146 -9.93 -1.45 -7.56
N PHE A 147 -10.54 -0.30 -7.26
CA PHE A 147 -11.98 -0.11 -7.36
C PHE A 147 -12.48 -0.34 -8.80
N PHE A 148 -11.83 0.26 -9.80
CA PHE A 148 -12.20 0.06 -11.20
C PHE A 148 -11.93 -1.37 -11.69
N MET A 149 -10.86 -2.01 -11.23
CA MET A 149 -10.63 -3.43 -11.53
C MET A 149 -11.77 -4.29 -11.00
N SER A 150 -12.19 -4.07 -9.76
CA SER A 150 -13.30 -4.81 -9.15
C SER A 150 -14.62 -4.52 -9.84
N LEU A 151 -14.88 -3.26 -10.20
CA LEU A 151 -16.10 -2.85 -10.91
C LEU A 151 -16.19 -3.49 -12.31
N LEU A 152 -15.13 -3.38 -13.10
CA LEU A 152 -15.16 -3.73 -14.54
C LEU A 152 -14.90 -5.22 -14.81
N TYR A 153 -14.10 -5.90 -13.97
CA TYR A 153 -13.77 -7.31 -14.18
C TYR A 153 -14.50 -8.26 -13.24
N GLU A 154 -14.96 -7.79 -12.08
CA GLU A 154 -15.60 -8.64 -11.06
C GLU A 154 -17.08 -8.28 -10.83
N SER A 155 -17.59 -7.22 -11.46
CA SER A 155 -18.95 -6.68 -11.24
C SER A 155 -19.24 -6.37 -9.78
N ARG A 156 -18.23 -5.80 -9.07
CA ARG A 156 -18.30 -5.48 -7.65
C ARG A 156 -17.88 -4.04 -7.37
N LEU A 157 -18.65 -3.37 -6.53
CA LEU A 157 -18.25 -2.09 -5.95
C LEU A 157 -17.35 -2.35 -4.72
N ASN A 158 -16.08 -2.66 -4.98
CA ASN A 158 -15.14 -3.05 -3.93
C ASN A 158 -13.73 -2.52 -4.17
N THR A 159 -13.01 -2.26 -3.09
CA THR A 159 -11.56 -2.01 -3.07
C THR A 159 -11.00 -2.51 -1.74
N PHE A 160 -9.68 -2.47 -1.56
CA PHE A 160 -9.09 -2.82 -0.26
C PHE A 160 -9.35 -1.72 0.77
N GLY A 161 -9.63 -2.12 2.02
CA GLY A 161 -9.81 -1.19 3.13
C GLY A 161 -8.50 -0.53 3.59
N PRO A 162 -8.57 0.66 4.20
CA PRO A 162 -7.41 1.31 4.82
C PRO A 162 -6.84 0.53 6.00
N VAL A 163 -7.69 -0.21 6.71
CA VAL A 163 -7.35 -1.14 7.81
C VAL A 163 -8.02 -2.47 7.53
N THR A 164 -7.29 -3.56 7.68
CA THR A 164 -7.80 -4.92 7.45
C THR A 164 -7.23 -5.88 8.49
N TYR A 165 -8.06 -6.40 9.38
CA TYR A 165 -7.64 -7.43 10.33
C TYR A 165 -7.63 -8.82 9.67
N LEU A 166 -6.53 -9.53 9.83
CA LEU A 166 -6.31 -10.88 9.31
C LEU A 166 -6.39 -11.89 10.46
N GLY A 167 -7.60 -12.35 10.81
CA GLY A 167 -7.83 -13.18 11.98
C GLY A 167 -7.01 -14.48 12.04
N ARG A 168 -6.75 -15.13 10.88
CA ARG A 168 -5.91 -16.35 10.84
C ARG A 168 -4.45 -16.10 11.21
N LYS A 169 -3.94 -14.91 10.99
CA LYS A 169 -2.55 -14.51 11.25
C LYS A 169 -2.43 -13.62 12.47
N ASP A 170 -3.57 -13.15 13.00
CA ASP A 170 -3.63 -12.20 14.11
C ASP A 170 -2.70 -10.99 13.88
N VAL A 171 -2.85 -10.38 12.71
CA VAL A 171 -2.10 -9.19 12.26
C VAL A 171 -3.08 -8.24 11.60
N THR A 172 -2.93 -6.96 11.85
CA THR A 172 -3.70 -5.92 11.15
C THR A 172 -2.87 -5.28 10.05
N VAL A 173 -3.39 -5.29 8.82
CA VAL A 173 -2.77 -4.58 7.69
C VAL A 173 -3.30 -3.16 7.64
N ILE A 174 -2.40 -2.18 7.63
CA ILE A 174 -2.70 -0.76 7.51
C ILE A 174 -2.12 -0.15 6.24
N ARG A 175 -2.75 0.89 5.71
CA ARG A 175 -2.34 1.59 4.48
C ARG A 175 -2.35 3.10 4.70
N PRO A 176 -1.33 3.63 5.39
CA PRO A 176 -1.34 5.03 5.84
C PRO A 176 -1.29 6.06 4.72
N MET A 177 -0.90 5.67 3.49
CA MET A 177 -0.78 6.59 2.36
C MET A 177 -1.97 6.58 1.39
N VAL A 178 -3.12 5.98 1.76
CA VAL A 178 -4.31 5.89 0.87
C VAL A 178 -4.88 7.24 0.40
N PHE A 179 -4.47 8.34 0.99
CA PHE A 179 -4.86 9.69 0.55
C PHE A 179 -3.76 10.42 -0.25
N LEU A 180 -2.58 9.81 -0.42
CA LEU A 180 -1.46 10.41 -1.13
C LEU A 180 -1.56 10.11 -2.63
N PRO A 181 -1.66 11.13 -3.52
CA PRO A 181 -1.62 10.92 -4.97
C PRO A 181 -0.28 10.32 -5.45
N GLU A 182 -0.32 9.36 -6.39
CA GLU A 182 0.88 8.71 -6.94
C GLU A 182 1.88 9.73 -7.51
N LYS A 183 1.41 10.73 -8.25
CA LYS A 183 2.23 11.80 -8.80
C LYS A 183 3.01 12.57 -7.74
N GLN A 184 2.39 12.80 -6.58
CA GLN A 184 3.06 13.47 -5.46
C GLN A 184 4.06 12.55 -4.78
N ALA A 185 3.71 11.27 -4.57
CA ALA A 185 4.62 10.27 -4.04
C ALA A 185 5.88 10.17 -4.90
N LEU A 186 5.73 10.09 -6.23
CA LEU A 186 6.86 10.06 -7.17
C LEU A 186 7.73 11.31 -7.08
N SER A 187 7.11 12.50 -7.12
CA SER A 187 7.84 13.78 -7.04
C SER A 187 8.64 13.90 -5.74
N ILE A 188 8.05 13.49 -4.61
CA ILE A 188 8.72 13.56 -3.31
C ILE A 188 9.85 12.53 -3.24
N ALA A 189 9.61 11.28 -3.65
CA ALA A 189 10.61 10.22 -3.63
C ALA A 189 11.82 10.56 -4.52
N THR A 190 11.60 11.17 -5.69
CA THR A 190 12.67 11.63 -6.58
C THR A 190 13.49 12.76 -5.94
N ARG A 191 12.83 13.74 -5.32
CA ARG A 191 13.55 14.87 -4.66
C ARG A 191 14.33 14.45 -3.42
N LEU A 192 13.89 13.38 -2.77
CA LEU A 192 14.57 12.78 -1.62
C LEU A 192 15.67 11.82 -2.05
N GLU A 193 15.85 11.61 -3.35
CA GLU A 193 16.85 10.68 -3.91
C GLU A 193 16.76 9.29 -3.28
N LEU A 194 15.52 8.83 -3.03
CA LEU A 194 15.31 7.51 -2.44
C LEU A 194 15.89 6.42 -3.37
N PRO A 195 16.49 5.34 -2.83
CA PRO A 195 17.09 4.27 -3.60
C PRO A 195 16.03 3.39 -4.27
N ILE A 196 15.25 3.99 -5.19
CA ILE A 196 14.14 3.35 -5.88
C ILE A 196 14.68 2.29 -6.84
N ARG A 197 14.12 1.10 -6.75
CA ARG A 197 14.46 -0.03 -7.60
C ARG A 197 13.36 -0.31 -8.61
N LYS A 198 13.75 -0.63 -9.82
CA LYS A 198 12.82 -1.12 -10.84
C LYS A 198 12.44 -2.56 -10.54
N PRO A 199 11.16 -2.94 -10.61
CA PRO A 199 10.77 -4.33 -10.45
C PRO A 199 11.36 -5.18 -11.61
N ASN A 200 12.14 -6.20 -11.29
CA ASN A 200 12.67 -7.17 -12.26
C ASN A 200 11.75 -8.41 -12.34
N CYS A 201 10.44 -8.16 -12.50
CA CYS A 201 9.47 -9.23 -12.63
C CYS A 201 9.23 -9.51 -14.12
N PRO A 202 9.29 -10.78 -14.60
CA PRO A 202 8.98 -11.13 -15.99
C PRO A 202 7.58 -10.71 -16.44
N ALA A 203 6.62 -10.58 -15.51
CA ALA A 203 5.25 -10.15 -15.78
C ALA A 203 5.05 -8.62 -15.67
N ALA A 204 6.11 -7.82 -15.51
CA ALA A 204 5.99 -6.37 -15.38
C ALA A 204 5.53 -5.74 -16.71
N GLY A 205 4.64 -4.72 -16.63
CA GLY A 205 4.22 -3.92 -17.78
C GLY A 205 2.97 -4.42 -18.53
N HIS A 206 2.51 -5.65 -18.28
CA HIS A 206 1.31 -6.21 -18.92
C HIS A 206 0.26 -6.62 -17.89
N THR A 207 -0.23 -5.66 -17.11
CA THR A 207 -1.19 -5.94 -16.05
C THR A 207 -2.49 -5.18 -16.26
N LYS A 208 -3.60 -5.76 -15.76
CA LYS A 208 -4.90 -5.09 -15.74
C LYS A 208 -4.88 -3.73 -15.03
N ARG A 209 -3.92 -3.54 -14.14
CA ARG A 209 -3.69 -2.24 -13.47
C ARG A 209 -3.21 -1.17 -14.44
N GLU A 210 -2.36 -1.50 -15.42
CA GLU A 210 -1.94 -0.54 -16.44
C GLU A 210 -3.09 -0.12 -17.35
N GLU A 211 -4.05 -1.01 -17.62
CA GLU A 211 -5.27 -0.66 -18.33
C GLU A 211 -6.08 0.37 -17.53
N MET A 212 -6.21 0.18 -16.22
CA MET A 212 -6.93 1.13 -15.36
C MET A 212 -6.25 2.50 -15.28
N LYS A 213 -4.93 2.55 -15.34
CA LYS A 213 -4.22 3.84 -15.45
C LYS A 213 -4.56 4.59 -16.73
N GLN A 214 -4.81 3.88 -17.84
CA GLN A 214 -5.27 4.51 -19.08
C GLN A 214 -6.70 5.04 -18.93
N VAL A 215 -7.59 4.26 -18.34
CA VAL A 215 -8.97 4.68 -18.04
C VAL A 215 -8.98 5.94 -17.18
N MET A 216 -8.15 5.97 -16.13
CA MET A 216 -8.06 7.14 -15.25
C MET A 216 -7.49 8.38 -15.95
N ARG A 217 -6.50 8.21 -16.83
CA ARG A 217 -6.01 9.32 -17.66
C ARG A 217 -7.10 9.91 -18.56
N PHE A 218 -7.95 9.06 -19.13
CA PHE A 218 -9.10 9.51 -19.92
C PHE A 218 -10.08 10.31 -19.05
N PHE A 219 -10.47 9.80 -17.90
CA PHE A 219 -11.38 10.51 -16.99
C PHE A 219 -10.83 11.84 -16.50
N THR A 220 -9.56 11.90 -16.12
CA THR A 220 -8.93 13.15 -15.66
C THR A 220 -8.73 14.17 -16.78
N GLY A 221 -8.64 13.71 -18.05
CA GLY A 221 -8.65 14.58 -19.23
C GLY A 221 -9.99 15.29 -19.44
N LEU A 222 -11.10 14.64 -19.07
CA LEU A 222 -12.45 15.21 -19.18
C LEU A 222 -12.86 15.97 -17.89
N ILE A 223 -12.50 15.44 -16.74
CA ILE A 223 -12.88 15.95 -15.42
C ILE A 223 -11.60 16.03 -14.58
N PRO A 224 -10.98 17.20 -14.47
CA PRO A 224 -9.65 17.35 -13.83
C PRO A 224 -9.57 16.86 -12.38
N ASP A 225 -10.67 16.91 -11.61
CA ASP A 225 -10.79 16.47 -10.23
C ASP A 225 -11.43 15.07 -10.08
N ALA A 226 -11.52 14.28 -11.18
CA ALA A 226 -12.14 12.96 -11.18
C ALA A 226 -11.59 12.01 -10.10
N GLU A 227 -10.26 11.96 -9.92
CA GLU A 227 -9.62 11.11 -8.91
C GLU A 227 -10.05 11.49 -7.49
N GLU A 228 -10.17 12.79 -7.19
CA GLU A 228 -10.61 13.25 -5.87
C GLU A 228 -12.07 12.91 -5.63
N ARG A 229 -12.94 13.09 -6.64
CA ARG A 229 -14.37 12.74 -6.56
C ARG A 229 -14.57 11.26 -6.35
N ILE A 230 -13.86 10.42 -7.11
CA ILE A 230 -13.93 8.96 -6.97
C ILE A 230 -13.44 8.53 -5.58
N MET A 231 -12.31 9.07 -5.13
CA MET A 231 -11.80 8.75 -3.79
C MET A 231 -12.74 9.18 -2.68
N ASN A 232 -13.40 10.32 -2.80
CA ASN A 232 -14.39 10.79 -1.84
C ASN A 232 -15.62 9.88 -1.84
N ALA A 233 -16.09 9.42 -3.00
CA ALA A 233 -17.17 8.44 -3.09
C ALA A 233 -16.78 7.10 -2.43
N ILE A 234 -15.58 6.59 -2.68
CA ILE A 234 -15.09 5.35 -2.05
C ILE A 234 -14.99 5.48 -0.52
N ALA A 235 -14.54 6.64 -0.03
CA ALA A 235 -14.28 6.86 1.38
C ALA A 235 -15.53 7.21 2.21
N ASP A 236 -16.65 7.53 1.56
CA ASP A 236 -17.89 7.94 2.21
C ASP A 236 -19.06 7.05 1.76
N THR A 237 -19.20 5.93 2.45
CA THR A 237 -20.20 4.90 2.14
C THR A 237 -21.64 5.31 2.51
N GLU A 238 -21.83 6.34 3.34
CA GLU A 238 -23.15 6.85 3.70
C GLU A 238 -23.89 7.50 2.52
N LYS A 239 -23.14 7.88 1.48
CA LYS A 239 -23.67 8.50 0.26
C LYS A 239 -24.08 7.50 -0.83
N TYR A 240 -24.04 6.21 -0.55
CA TYR A 240 -24.43 5.21 -1.55
C TYR A 240 -25.95 5.14 -1.72
N GLY A 241 -26.44 5.71 -2.82
CA GLY A 241 -27.83 5.59 -3.27
C GLY A 241 -28.03 4.37 -4.20
N MET A 242 -27.50 3.18 -3.86
CA MET A 242 -27.64 1.99 -4.68
C MET A 242 -29.00 1.31 -4.47
N TRP A 243 -29.49 0.59 -5.49
CA TRP A 243 -30.83 0.03 -5.53
C TRP A 243 -31.17 -0.89 -4.35
N ASP A 244 -30.21 -1.63 -3.83
CA ASP A 244 -30.44 -2.52 -2.68
C ASP A 244 -30.81 -1.75 -1.39
N ASN A 245 -30.36 -0.49 -1.25
CA ASN A 245 -30.77 0.38 -0.15
C ASN A 245 -32.19 0.94 -0.33
N LEU A 246 -32.78 0.73 -1.50
CA LEU A 246 -34.14 1.19 -1.84
C LEU A 246 -35.16 0.04 -1.80
N ARG A 247 -34.79 -1.15 -1.31
CA ARG A 247 -35.72 -2.25 -1.14
C ARG A 247 -36.86 -1.83 -0.20
N LEU A 248 -38.04 -1.67 -0.75
CA LEU A 248 -39.24 -1.52 0.04
C LEU A 248 -39.44 -2.82 0.85
N PRO A 249 -40.00 -2.72 2.07
CA PRO A 249 -40.37 -3.91 2.81
C PRO A 249 -41.36 -4.73 1.98
N PRO A 250 -41.41 -6.07 2.15
CA PRO A 250 -42.38 -6.92 1.45
C PRO A 250 -43.77 -6.35 1.62
N ARG A 251 -44.56 -6.31 0.53
CA ARG A 251 -45.95 -5.75 0.53
C ARG A 251 -46.91 -6.46 1.50
N ASP A 252 -46.50 -7.61 2.02
CA ASP A 252 -47.28 -8.44 2.92
C ASP A 252 -47.16 -8.07 4.40
N VAL A 253 -46.55 -6.89 4.72
CA VAL A 253 -46.38 -6.37 6.10
C VAL A 253 -47.23 -5.09 6.29
N LEU A 254 -48.29 -4.89 5.49
CA LEU A 254 -49.29 -3.86 5.69
C LEU A 254 -50.62 -4.49 6.09
#